data_2b9ef67f0bb1f150ec466ab09ca472c9
#
_entry.id   2b9ef67f0bb1f150ec466ab09ca472c9
#
_cell.length_a   1.000
_cell.length_b   1.000
_cell.length_c   1.000
_cell.angle_alpha   90.00
_cell.angle_beta   90.00
_cell.angle_gamma   90.00
#
_symmetry.space_group_name_H-M   'P 1'
#
loop_
_entity.id
_entity.type
_entity.pdbx_description
1 polymer ?
#
loop_
_entity_poly.entity_id
_entity_poly.type
_entity_poly.pdbx_seq_one_letter_code
_entity_poly.pdbx_strand_id
1 'polypeptide(L)'
;FSDLLMALANALVRTFQDEDLSIRPDAIFITPVVNWFDTRILKQERFKDIEGEIKTEVKAEGGIPFLASLLATITGKVRAGASYREELRREIRDGFLQLLQHFNALIAHTNGVLARQGRGPLLFIIDGTDKLSKDDSETFFTADVNQLGQIQTNLVVCAPISVLLESGTTGQRFTRVQLPMVKVFEADETPRQAEEDALIQLVLKRMPLAYFDDKDTVRY
;
A
#
# COMPACT_ATOMS: atom_id res chain seq x y z
N PHE A 1 10.54 3.96 4.07
CA PHE A 1 9.36 4.83 3.85
C PHE A 1 9.13 5.16 2.37
N SER A 2 10.13 5.66 1.65
CA SER A 2 9.97 6.11 0.26
C SER A 2 9.42 5.03 -0.67
N ASP A 3 9.93 3.80 -0.55
CA ASP A 3 9.45 2.66 -1.33
C ASP A 3 7.96 2.36 -1.05
N LEU A 4 7.55 2.52 0.21
CA LEU A 4 6.16 2.35 0.62
C LEU A 4 5.26 3.47 0.11
N LEU A 5 5.68 4.74 0.18
CA LEU A 5 4.93 5.86 -0.38
C LEU A 5 4.71 5.67 -1.89
N MET A 6 5.73 5.21 -2.61
CA MET A 6 5.62 4.84 -4.03
C MET A 6 4.63 3.69 -4.25
N ALA A 7 4.62 2.69 -3.36
CA ALA A 7 3.66 1.59 -3.44
C ALA A 7 2.23 2.07 -3.22
N LEU A 8 2.00 2.95 -2.23
CA LEU A 8 0.68 3.56 -1.97
C LEU A 8 0.22 4.43 -3.15
N ALA A 9 1.11 5.24 -3.73
CA ALA A 9 0.80 6.05 -4.90
C ALA A 9 0.43 5.18 -6.12
N ASN A 10 1.19 4.11 -6.37
CA ASN A 10 0.87 3.16 -7.44
C ASN A 10 -0.47 2.44 -7.20
N ALA A 11 -0.76 2.03 -5.94
CA ALA A 11 -2.03 1.40 -5.61
C ALA A 11 -3.21 2.35 -5.84
N LEU A 12 -3.07 3.62 -5.44
CA LEU A 12 -4.08 4.66 -5.66
C LEU A 12 -4.35 4.87 -7.15
N VAL A 13 -3.29 4.99 -7.96
CA VAL A 13 -3.42 5.17 -9.42
C VAL A 13 -4.08 3.96 -10.09
N ARG A 14 -3.75 2.73 -9.67
CA ARG A 14 -4.43 1.52 -10.16
C ARG A 14 -5.93 1.56 -9.85
N THR A 15 -6.31 2.04 -8.66
CA THR A 15 -7.72 2.24 -8.29
C THR A 15 -8.42 3.24 -9.22
N PHE A 16 -7.72 4.28 -9.70
CA PHE A 16 -8.27 5.23 -10.66
C PHE A 16 -8.37 4.65 -12.08
N GLN A 17 -7.55 3.67 -12.43
CA GLN A 17 -7.58 2.98 -13.71
C GLN A 17 -8.63 1.86 -13.77
N ASP A 18 -9.16 1.45 -12.62
CA ASP A 18 -10.20 0.43 -12.53
C ASP A 18 -11.52 1.01 -13.07
N GLU A 19 -11.96 0.50 -14.22
CA GLU A 19 -13.17 0.95 -14.91
C GLU A 19 -14.44 0.64 -14.11
N ASP A 20 -14.46 -0.46 -13.37
CA ASP A 20 -15.60 -0.89 -12.55
C ASP A 20 -15.83 0.06 -11.37
N LEU A 21 -14.77 0.69 -10.87
CA LEU A 21 -14.87 1.66 -9.78
C LEU A 21 -15.33 3.04 -10.26
N SER A 22 -15.08 3.39 -11.52
CA SER A 22 -15.46 4.68 -12.13
C SER A 22 -15.01 5.91 -11.32
N ILE A 23 -13.85 5.82 -10.64
CA ILE A 23 -13.29 6.90 -9.85
C ILE A 23 -12.48 7.81 -10.78
N ARG A 24 -12.90 9.06 -10.91
CA ARG A 24 -12.24 10.05 -11.76
C ARG A 24 -11.95 11.31 -10.93
N PRO A 25 -10.76 11.40 -10.30
CA PRO A 25 -10.36 12.62 -9.60
C PRO A 25 -10.17 13.77 -10.60
N ASP A 26 -10.51 14.98 -10.17
CA ASP A 26 -10.28 16.18 -10.97
C ASP A 26 -8.78 16.42 -11.20
N ALA A 27 -8.44 16.89 -12.40
CA ALA A 27 -7.05 17.16 -12.80
C ALA A 27 -6.34 18.14 -11.86
N ILE A 28 -7.05 19.04 -11.23
CA ILE A 28 -6.51 20.02 -10.27
C ILE A 28 -5.83 19.33 -9.07
N PHE A 29 -6.24 18.11 -8.69
CA PHE A 29 -5.65 17.35 -7.59
C PHE A 29 -4.57 16.38 -8.06
N ILE A 30 -4.58 15.99 -9.35
CA ILE A 30 -3.57 15.11 -9.96
C ILE A 30 -2.34 15.90 -10.37
N THR A 31 -2.54 17.06 -11.01
CA THR A 31 -1.48 17.90 -11.56
C THR A 31 -0.39 18.27 -10.53
N PRO A 32 -0.71 18.64 -9.28
CA PRO A 32 0.33 18.95 -8.29
C PRO A 32 1.22 17.73 -7.94
N VAL A 33 0.66 16.53 -7.91
CA VAL A 33 1.42 15.29 -7.70
C VAL A 33 2.34 15.02 -8.88
N VAL A 34 1.82 15.12 -10.10
CA VAL A 34 2.59 15.00 -11.35
C VAL A 34 3.74 15.98 -11.38
N ASN A 35 3.45 17.27 -11.14
CA ASN A 35 4.45 18.34 -11.18
C ASN A 35 5.55 18.14 -10.12
N TRP A 36 5.21 17.58 -8.97
CA TRP A 36 6.20 17.27 -7.95
C TRP A 36 7.20 16.24 -8.46
N PHE A 37 6.73 15.13 -9.06
CA PHE A 37 7.59 14.10 -9.64
C PHE A 37 8.36 14.65 -10.85
N ASP A 38 7.72 15.41 -11.74
CA ASP A 38 8.36 16.01 -12.91
C ASP A 38 9.52 16.91 -12.50
N THR A 39 9.27 17.83 -11.56
CA THR A 39 10.27 18.83 -11.19
C THR A 39 11.39 18.29 -10.32
N ARG A 40 11.09 17.31 -9.45
CA ARG A 40 12.07 16.79 -8.49
C ARG A 40 12.77 15.53 -8.95
N ILE A 41 12.10 14.69 -9.72
CA ILE A 41 12.64 13.41 -10.14
C ILE A 41 13.12 13.49 -11.59
N LEU A 42 12.25 13.81 -12.55
CA LEU A 42 12.63 13.74 -13.96
C LEU A 42 13.70 14.74 -14.37
N LYS A 43 13.79 15.90 -13.72
CA LYS A 43 14.82 16.89 -13.99
C LYS A 43 16.20 16.54 -13.42
N GLN A 44 16.30 15.51 -12.58
CA GLN A 44 17.59 15.02 -12.12
C GLN A 44 18.34 14.33 -13.26
N GLU A 45 19.66 14.54 -13.33
CA GLU A 45 20.47 13.98 -14.43
C GLU A 45 20.34 12.45 -14.57
N ARG A 46 20.21 11.75 -13.44
CA ARG A 46 20.07 10.30 -13.41
C ARG A 46 18.74 9.78 -13.93
N PHE A 47 17.72 10.63 -13.98
CA PHE A 47 16.38 10.26 -14.43
C PHE A 47 16.02 10.87 -15.79
N LYS A 48 16.95 11.56 -16.46
CA LYS A 48 16.72 12.15 -17.80
C LYS A 48 16.30 11.13 -18.85
N ASP A 49 16.77 9.90 -18.73
CA ASP A 49 16.41 8.80 -19.61
C ASP A 49 14.93 8.37 -19.43
N ILE A 50 14.34 8.57 -18.24
CA ILE A 50 12.94 8.27 -17.98
C ILE A 50 12.01 9.17 -18.82
N GLU A 51 12.35 10.43 -18.98
CA GLU A 51 11.53 11.37 -19.76
C GLU A 51 11.36 10.90 -21.21
N GLY A 52 12.40 10.30 -21.78
CA GLY A 52 12.37 9.73 -23.12
C GLY A 52 11.61 8.40 -23.22
N GLU A 53 11.46 7.67 -22.12
CA GLU A 53 10.71 6.40 -22.06
C GLU A 53 9.20 6.60 -21.95
N ILE A 54 8.76 7.75 -21.40
CA ILE A 54 7.33 8.07 -21.32
C ILE A 54 6.85 8.49 -22.70
N LYS A 55 5.87 7.74 -23.23
CA LYS A 55 5.30 8.01 -24.55
C LYS A 55 4.77 9.43 -24.63
N THR A 56 5.11 10.14 -25.72
CA THR A 56 4.70 11.53 -25.97
C THR A 56 3.19 11.71 -25.94
N GLU A 57 2.44 10.72 -26.44
CA GLU A 57 0.97 10.70 -26.45
C GLU A 57 0.41 10.74 -25.04
N VAL A 58 0.93 9.91 -24.13
CA VAL A 58 0.52 9.84 -22.71
C VAL A 58 0.88 11.14 -21.98
N LYS A 59 2.02 11.73 -22.33
CA LYS A 59 2.46 13.03 -21.77
C LYS A 59 1.51 14.17 -22.21
N ALA A 60 1.04 14.14 -23.45
CA ALA A 60 0.09 15.10 -23.99
C ALA A 60 -1.32 14.95 -23.40
N GLU A 61 -1.75 13.72 -23.11
CA GLU A 61 -3.03 13.42 -22.48
C GLU A 61 -3.08 13.92 -21.03
N GLY A 62 -1.96 13.84 -20.31
CA GLY A 62 -1.85 14.27 -18.90
C GLY A 62 -2.68 13.41 -17.93
N GLY A 63 -3.01 13.97 -16.78
CA GLY A 63 -3.91 13.37 -15.81
C GLY A 63 -3.48 11.99 -15.28
N ILE A 64 -4.45 11.09 -15.08
CA ILE A 64 -4.23 9.74 -14.53
C ILE A 64 -3.33 8.89 -15.42
N PRO A 65 -3.50 8.81 -16.76
CA PRO A 65 -2.63 8.00 -17.60
C PRO A 65 -1.16 8.43 -17.52
N PHE A 66 -0.91 9.74 -17.49
CA PHE A 66 0.45 10.24 -17.35
C PHE A 66 1.04 9.93 -15.96
N LEU A 67 0.29 10.14 -14.89
CA LEU A 67 0.73 9.81 -13.54
C LEU A 67 1.03 8.31 -13.41
N ALA A 68 0.18 7.45 -13.97
CA ALA A 68 0.37 6.00 -13.98
C ALA A 68 1.67 5.58 -14.69
N SER A 69 1.89 6.10 -15.90
CA SER A 69 3.10 5.84 -16.69
C SER A 69 4.35 6.32 -15.97
N LEU A 70 4.30 7.53 -15.41
CA LEU A 70 5.39 8.14 -14.65
C LEU A 70 5.79 7.29 -13.45
N LEU A 71 4.82 6.92 -12.60
CA LEU A 71 5.08 6.10 -11.42
C LEU A 71 5.57 4.70 -11.78
N ALA A 72 5.03 4.09 -12.84
CA ALA A 72 5.46 2.78 -13.32
C ALA A 72 6.92 2.81 -13.80
N THR A 73 7.29 3.83 -14.57
CA THR A 73 8.65 3.99 -15.10
C THR A 73 9.65 4.26 -13.98
N ILE A 74 9.34 5.17 -13.04
CA ILE A 74 10.19 5.41 -11.85
C ILE A 74 10.36 4.11 -11.04
N THR A 75 9.27 3.39 -10.80
CA THR A 75 9.32 2.12 -10.05
C THR A 75 10.18 1.07 -10.74
N GLY A 76 10.11 0.99 -12.08
CA GLY A 76 10.93 0.10 -12.89
C GLY A 76 12.42 0.41 -12.74
N LYS A 77 12.81 1.68 -12.86
CA LYS A 77 14.22 2.12 -12.69
C LYS A 77 14.75 1.87 -11.27
N VAL A 78 13.94 2.16 -10.26
CA VAL A 78 14.29 1.92 -8.85
C VAL A 78 14.53 0.43 -8.57
N ARG A 79 13.78 -0.45 -9.23
CA ARG A 79 14.00 -1.90 -9.14
C ARG A 79 15.25 -2.35 -9.87
N ALA A 80 15.59 -1.70 -10.99
CA ALA A 80 16.73 -2.04 -11.82
C ALA A 80 18.07 -1.58 -11.25
N GLY A 81 18.11 -0.51 -10.40
CA GLY A 81 19.35 0.03 -9.92
C GLY A 81 19.31 0.68 -8.53
N ALA A 82 20.30 0.36 -7.69
CA ALA A 82 20.41 0.91 -6.33
C ALA A 82 20.57 2.44 -6.33
N SER A 83 21.29 2.99 -7.32
CA SER A 83 21.54 4.43 -7.43
C SER A 83 20.24 5.23 -7.67
N TYR A 84 19.32 4.70 -8.48
CA TYR A 84 17.99 5.30 -8.67
C TYR A 84 17.18 5.28 -7.39
N ARG A 85 17.27 4.19 -6.62
CA ARG A 85 16.58 4.05 -5.34
C ARG A 85 17.07 5.07 -4.32
N GLU A 86 18.36 5.24 -4.19
CA GLU A 86 18.95 6.21 -3.24
C GLU A 86 18.59 7.65 -3.62
N GLU A 87 18.66 7.98 -4.91
CA GLU A 87 18.27 9.30 -5.41
C GLU A 87 16.80 9.58 -5.12
N LEU A 88 15.89 8.65 -5.45
CA LEU A 88 14.47 8.77 -5.17
C LEU A 88 14.22 8.95 -3.66
N ARG A 89 14.89 8.18 -2.82
CA ARG A 89 14.77 8.27 -1.36
C ARG A 89 15.21 9.65 -0.85
N ARG A 90 16.28 10.20 -1.41
CA ARG A 90 16.75 11.55 -1.06
C ARG A 90 15.72 12.59 -1.45
N GLU A 91 15.26 12.61 -2.69
CA GLU A 91 14.29 13.59 -3.18
C GLU A 91 12.95 13.52 -2.43
N ILE A 92 12.46 12.31 -2.13
CA ILE A 92 11.24 12.14 -1.33
C ILE A 92 11.46 12.68 0.09
N ARG A 93 12.60 12.41 0.70
CA ARG A 93 12.93 12.93 2.05
C ARG A 93 12.95 14.44 2.07
N ASP A 94 13.64 15.05 1.11
CA ASP A 94 13.83 16.50 1.03
C ASP A 94 12.55 17.24 0.65
N GLY A 95 11.68 16.61 -0.15
CA GLY A 95 10.41 17.16 -0.58
C GLY A 95 9.18 16.58 0.10
N PHE A 96 9.33 15.81 1.18
CA PHE A 96 8.28 15.01 1.80
C PHE A 96 7.01 15.80 2.13
N LEU A 97 7.13 16.91 2.83
CA LEU A 97 5.98 17.70 3.27
C LEU A 97 5.14 18.20 2.09
N GLN A 98 5.78 18.62 1.03
CA GLN A 98 5.10 19.11 -0.17
C GLN A 98 4.38 17.95 -0.88
N LEU A 99 5.06 16.82 -1.07
CA LEU A 99 4.45 15.62 -1.67
C LEU A 99 3.27 15.13 -0.84
N LEU A 100 3.43 15.09 0.49
CA LEU A 100 2.39 14.70 1.43
C LEU A 100 1.14 15.60 1.32
N GLN A 101 1.32 16.93 1.23
CA GLN A 101 0.21 17.86 1.05
C GLN A 101 -0.58 17.56 -0.23
N HIS A 102 0.12 17.36 -1.36
CA HIS A 102 -0.51 17.04 -2.64
C HIS A 102 -1.21 15.67 -2.59
N PHE A 103 -0.57 14.69 -1.97
CA PHE A 103 -1.13 13.35 -1.83
C PHE A 103 -2.38 13.34 -0.94
N ASN A 104 -2.35 14.04 0.19
CA ASN A 104 -3.50 14.18 1.08
C ASN A 104 -4.67 14.93 0.41
N ALA A 105 -4.39 15.96 -0.37
CA ALA A 105 -5.42 16.68 -1.13
C ALA A 105 -6.09 15.76 -2.18
N LEU A 106 -5.30 14.95 -2.88
CA LEU A 106 -5.82 13.95 -3.83
C LEU A 106 -6.67 12.87 -3.12
N ILE A 107 -6.22 12.36 -1.98
CA ILE A 107 -6.98 11.39 -1.15
C ILE A 107 -8.30 12.00 -0.68
N ALA A 108 -8.28 13.22 -0.15
CA ALA A 108 -9.48 13.90 0.34
C ALA A 108 -10.50 14.11 -0.77
N HIS A 109 -10.05 14.54 -1.95
CA HIS A 109 -10.91 14.67 -3.12
C HIS A 109 -11.50 13.33 -3.54
N THR A 110 -10.68 12.29 -3.62
CA THR A 110 -11.10 10.92 -3.97
C THR A 110 -12.14 10.40 -3.00
N ASN A 111 -11.95 10.60 -1.70
CA ASN A 111 -12.94 10.24 -0.67
C ASN A 111 -14.26 10.99 -0.88
N GLY A 112 -14.22 12.24 -1.31
CA GLY A 112 -15.41 13.01 -1.68
C GLY A 112 -16.12 12.43 -2.92
N VAL A 113 -15.38 11.93 -3.92
CA VAL A 113 -15.97 11.23 -5.08
C VAL A 113 -16.65 9.94 -4.63
N LEU A 114 -15.97 9.12 -3.82
CA LEU A 114 -16.49 7.87 -3.28
C LEU A 114 -17.77 8.09 -2.45
N ALA A 115 -17.77 9.09 -1.59
CA ALA A 115 -18.93 9.43 -0.77
C ALA A 115 -20.16 9.79 -1.63
N ARG A 116 -19.98 10.54 -2.73
CA ARG A 116 -21.07 10.85 -3.68
C ARG A 116 -21.61 9.59 -4.39
N GLN A 117 -20.81 8.54 -4.49
CA GLN A 117 -21.22 7.22 -5.01
C GLN A 117 -21.81 6.30 -3.95
N GLY A 118 -21.97 6.76 -2.69
CA GLY A 118 -22.43 5.93 -1.56
C GLY A 118 -21.40 4.91 -1.11
N ARG A 119 -20.12 5.09 -1.44
CA ARG A 119 -19.00 4.20 -1.07
C ARG A 119 -18.27 4.72 0.16
N GLY A 120 -17.64 3.82 0.89
CA GLY A 120 -16.74 4.17 2.00
C GLY A 120 -15.46 4.86 1.52
N PRO A 121 -14.73 5.52 2.43
CA PRO A 121 -13.46 6.17 2.11
C PRO A 121 -12.38 5.15 1.72
N LEU A 122 -11.31 5.63 1.09
CA LEU A 122 -10.13 4.84 0.77
C LEU A 122 -9.57 4.16 2.03
N LEU A 123 -9.23 2.89 1.89
CA LEU A 123 -8.53 2.09 2.87
C LEU A 123 -7.29 1.49 2.22
N PHE A 124 -6.11 1.78 2.77
CA PHE A 124 -4.88 1.10 2.38
C PHE A 124 -4.57 -0.02 3.38
N ILE A 125 -4.25 -1.19 2.85
CA ILE A 125 -3.83 -2.35 3.64
C ILE A 125 -2.38 -2.64 3.31
N ILE A 126 -1.51 -2.57 4.31
CA ILE A 126 -0.09 -2.88 4.20
C ILE A 126 0.12 -4.24 4.87
N ASP A 127 0.27 -5.24 4.02
CA ASP A 127 0.49 -6.64 4.42
C ASP A 127 1.94 -7.07 4.14
N GLY A 128 2.36 -8.18 4.75
CA GLY A 128 3.67 -8.78 4.52
C GLY A 128 4.83 -8.11 5.25
N THR A 129 4.57 -7.24 6.23
CA THR A 129 5.61 -6.62 7.06
C THR A 129 6.29 -7.61 8.02
N ASP A 130 5.71 -8.79 8.20
CA ASP A 130 6.31 -9.93 8.89
C ASP A 130 7.52 -10.52 8.13
N LYS A 131 7.63 -10.23 6.83
CA LYS A 131 8.73 -10.66 5.96
C LYS A 131 9.91 -9.70 5.93
N LEU A 132 9.80 -8.56 6.61
CA LEU A 132 10.90 -7.62 6.74
C LEU A 132 12.04 -8.24 7.55
N SER A 133 13.28 -7.88 7.23
CA SER A 133 14.41 -8.19 8.09
C SER A 133 14.21 -7.54 9.47
N LYS A 134 14.93 -7.99 10.50
CA LYS A 134 14.82 -7.41 11.84
C LYS A 134 15.09 -5.90 11.82
N ASP A 135 16.15 -5.48 11.16
CA ASP A 135 16.58 -4.08 11.09
C ASP A 135 15.59 -3.20 10.29
N ASP A 136 15.06 -3.75 9.17
CA ASP A 136 14.04 -3.06 8.39
C ASP A 136 12.71 -2.95 9.17
N SER A 137 12.34 -4.00 9.91
CA SER A 137 11.15 -4.01 10.76
C SER A 137 11.26 -2.97 11.87
N GLU A 138 12.39 -2.91 12.56
CA GLU A 138 12.66 -1.92 13.60
C GLU A 138 12.58 -0.49 13.03
N THR A 139 13.26 -0.23 11.92
CA THR A 139 13.21 1.07 11.23
C THR A 139 11.79 1.43 10.82
N PHE A 140 11.04 0.48 10.24
CA PHE A 140 9.68 0.71 9.78
C PHE A 140 8.74 1.07 10.92
N PHE A 141 8.73 0.28 12.00
CA PHE A 141 7.80 0.49 13.11
C PHE A 141 8.19 1.59 14.09
N THR A 142 9.42 2.10 14.05
CA THR A 142 9.86 3.24 14.88
C THR A 142 9.83 4.57 14.14
N ALA A 143 10.37 4.63 12.94
CA ALA A 143 10.51 5.86 12.16
C ALA A 143 9.43 6.01 11.08
N ASP A 144 9.28 5.03 10.20
CA ASP A 144 8.45 5.13 9.00
C ASP A 144 6.95 5.19 9.33
N VAL A 145 6.52 4.46 10.36
CA VAL A 145 5.13 4.47 10.86
C VAL A 145 4.67 5.87 11.27
N ASN A 146 5.55 6.68 11.84
CA ASN A 146 5.23 8.06 12.19
C ASN A 146 5.00 8.95 10.95
N GLN A 147 5.71 8.69 9.86
CA GLN A 147 5.52 9.38 8.59
C GLN A 147 4.23 8.89 7.91
N LEU A 148 3.94 7.58 7.94
CA LEU A 148 2.68 7.01 7.47
C LEU A 148 1.47 7.62 8.16
N GLY A 149 1.53 7.83 9.48
CA GLY A 149 0.47 8.45 10.24
C GLY A 149 0.16 9.91 9.87
N GLN A 150 0.95 10.54 9.00
CA GLN A 150 0.67 11.86 8.44
C GLN A 150 -0.17 11.80 7.15
N ILE A 151 -0.29 10.61 6.53
CA ILE A 151 -1.19 10.41 5.40
C ILE A 151 -2.63 10.38 5.92
N GLN A 152 -3.47 11.27 5.41
CA GLN A 152 -4.86 11.46 5.86
C GLN A 152 -5.79 10.42 5.21
N THR A 153 -5.64 9.16 5.59
CA THR A 153 -6.43 8.04 5.07
C THR A 153 -6.60 6.97 6.14
N ASN A 154 -7.49 5.99 5.88
CA ASN A 154 -7.55 4.80 6.69
C ASN A 154 -6.41 3.85 6.29
N LEU A 155 -5.65 3.40 7.29
CA LEU A 155 -4.54 2.48 7.13
C LEU A 155 -4.72 1.27 8.04
N VAL A 156 -4.55 0.08 7.49
CA VAL A 156 -4.36 -1.16 8.22
C VAL A 156 -2.96 -1.65 7.93
N VAL A 157 -2.16 -1.86 8.97
CA VAL A 157 -0.79 -2.36 8.86
C VAL A 157 -0.72 -3.68 9.61
N CYS A 158 -0.41 -4.76 8.90
CA CYS A 158 -0.11 -6.04 9.53
C CYS A 158 1.27 -5.94 10.20
N ALA A 159 1.35 -6.21 11.49
CA ALA A 159 2.60 -6.13 12.25
C ALA A 159 3.00 -7.48 12.82
N PRO A 160 4.30 -7.84 12.82
CA PRO A 160 4.77 -9.03 13.50
C PRO A 160 4.55 -8.89 15.01
N ILE A 161 4.33 -10.02 15.69
CA ILE A 161 4.04 -10.04 17.13
C ILE A 161 5.16 -9.44 17.98
N SER A 162 6.40 -9.51 17.51
CA SER A 162 7.57 -8.91 18.17
C SER A 162 7.41 -7.41 18.39
N VAL A 163 6.77 -6.70 17.44
CA VAL A 163 6.50 -5.26 17.53
C VAL A 163 5.53 -4.92 18.67
N LEU A 164 4.65 -5.86 19.03
CA LEU A 164 3.71 -5.67 20.14
C LEU A 164 4.40 -5.71 21.51
N LEU A 165 5.51 -6.41 21.60
CA LEU A 165 6.28 -6.57 22.84
C LEU A 165 7.20 -5.38 23.10
N GLU A 166 7.56 -4.65 22.06
CA GLU A 166 8.38 -3.44 22.16
C GLU A 166 7.46 -2.25 22.46
N SER A 167 7.53 -1.73 23.69
CA SER A 167 6.73 -0.60 24.19
C SER A 167 7.18 0.73 23.57
N GLY A 168 7.14 0.84 22.25
CA GLY A 168 7.59 2.00 21.50
C GLY A 168 6.45 2.92 21.03
N THR A 169 6.82 3.93 20.26
CA THR A 169 6.02 5.05 19.75
C THR A 169 4.85 4.66 18.83
N THR A 170 4.79 3.42 18.36
CA THR A 170 3.77 2.91 17.43
C THR A 170 2.33 3.08 17.95
N GLY A 171 2.14 3.00 19.27
CA GLY A 171 0.83 3.09 19.91
C GLY A 171 0.21 4.48 19.99
N GLN A 172 0.95 5.53 19.65
CA GLN A 172 0.41 6.90 19.74
C GLN A 172 -0.47 7.28 18.53
N ARG A 173 -0.23 6.68 17.37
CA ARG A 173 -0.93 7.00 16.11
C ARG A 173 -1.79 5.89 15.56
N PHE A 174 -1.59 4.65 16.00
CA PHE A 174 -2.31 3.47 15.52
C PHE A 174 -3.00 2.76 16.68
N THR A 175 -4.27 2.42 16.47
CA THR A 175 -4.98 1.49 17.36
C THR A 175 -4.47 0.08 17.10
N ARG A 176 -3.97 -0.58 18.12
CA ARG A 176 -3.51 -1.97 18.03
C ARG A 176 -4.69 -2.92 18.14
N VAL A 177 -4.80 -3.83 17.19
CA VAL A 177 -5.75 -4.94 17.22
C VAL A 177 -4.96 -6.23 17.18
N GLN A 178 -5.05 -7.03 18.21
CA GLN A 178 -4.43 -8.33 18.25
C GLN A 178 -5.37 -9.36 17.65
N LEU A 179 -4.91 -10.05 16.60
CA LEU A 179 -5.60 -11.21 16.06
C LEU A 179 -5.05 -12.45 16.78
N PRO A 180 -5.84 -13.09 17.66
CA PRO A 180 -5.40 -14.29 18.31
C PRO A 180 -5.29 -15.41 17.27
N MET A 181 -4.33 -16.32 17.48
CA MET A 181 -4.27 -17.55 16.68
C MET A 181 -5.52 -18.37 16.95
N VAL A 182 -6.10 -18.95 15.91
CA VAL A 182 -7.17 -19.92 16.05
C VAL A 182 -6.53 -21.20 16.59
N LYS A 183 -6.92 -21.58 17.81
CA LYS A 183 -6.47 -22.82 18.43
C LYS A 183 -7.38 -23.95 17.94
N VAL A 184 -6.86 -24.87 17.17
CA VAL A 184 -7.59 -26.07 16.70
C VAL A 184 -7.52 -27.22 17.67
N PHE A 185 -6.55 -27.21 18.62
CA PHE A 185 -6.38 -28.20 19.67
C PHE A 185 -6.25 -27.55 21.05
N GLU A 186 -6.72 -28.20 22.07
CA GLU A 186 -6.40 -27.91 23.47
C GLU A 186 -4.97 -28.36 23.81
N ALA A 187 -4.51 -28.00 25.02
CA ALA A 187 -3.16 -28.40 25.47
C ALA A 187 -2.98 -29.93 25.66
N ASP A 188 -4.07 -30.65 25.78
CA ASP A 188 -4.12 -32.10 25.88
C ASP A 188 -4.37 -32.81 24.53
N GLU A 189 -4.18 -32.06 23.42
CA GLU A 189 -4.38 -32.51 22.04
C GLU A 189 -5.85 -32.86 21.68
N THR A 190 -6.82 -32.49 22.50
CA THR A 190 -8.24 -32.62 22.15
C THR A 190 -8.62 -31.60 21.06
N PRO A 191 -9.26 -32.05 19.96
CA PRO A 191 -9.69 -31.12 18.90
C PRO A 191 -10.75 -30.13 19.39
N ARG A 192 -10.59 -28.83 19.03
CA ARG A 192 -11.58 -27.80 19.22
C ARG A 192 -12.48 -27.73 18.01
N GLN A 193 -13.55 -28.52 18.03
CA GLN A 193 -14.41 -28.74 16.87
C GLN A 193 -14.99 -27.46 16.28
N ALA A 194 -15.38 -26.49 17.10
CA ALA A 194 -15.96 -25.23 16.63
C ALA A 194 -14.97 -24.39 15.81
N GLU A 195 -13.72 -24.32 16.24
CA GLU A 195 -12.66 -23.59 15.58
C GLU A 195 -12.17 -24.31 14.33
N GLU A 196 -12.10 -25.63 14.36
CA GLU A 196 -11.81 -26.48 13.21
C GLU A 196 -12.89 -26.30 12.13
N ASP A 197 -14.17 -26.39 12.50
CA ASP A 197 -15.28 -26.19 11.59
C ASP A 197 -15.29 -24.77 10.98
N ALA A 198 -14.89 -23.76 11.74
CA ALA A 198 -14.76 -22.39 11.23
C ALA A 198 -13.66 -22.26 10.17
N LEU A 199 -12.52 -22.93 10.35
CA LEU A 199 -11.45 -22.99 9.35
C LEU A 199 -11.88 -23.74 8.09
N ILE A 200 -12.55 -24.90 8.25
CA ILE A 200 -13.11 -25.65 7.13
C ILE A 200 -14.08 -24.78 6.32
N GLN A 201 -14.99 -24.05 6.97
CA GLN A 201 -15.90 -23.14 6.30
C GLN A 201 -15.17 -22.03 5.53
N LEU A 202 -14.06 -21.51 6.07
CA LEU A 202 -13.24 -20.51 5.40
C LEU A 202 -12.60 -21.07 4.11
N VAL A 203 -12.11 -22.30 4.15
CA VAL A 203 -11.55 -23.01 2.99
C VAL A 203 -12.64 -23.24 1.93
N LEU A 204 -13.79 -23.78 2.34
CA LEU A 204 -14.91 -24.10 1.44
C LEU A 204 -15.55 -22.89 0.79
N LYS A 205 -15.44 -21.68 1.39
CA LYS A 205 -15.85 -20.44 0.75
C LYS A 205 -14.96 -20.04 -0.44
N ARG A 206 -13.73 -20.52 -0.49
CA ARG A 206 -12.75 -20.20 -1.54
C ARG A 206 -12.51 -21.34 -2.51
N MET A 207 -12.65 -22.58 -2.04
CA MET A 207 -12.43 -23.79 -2.81
C MET A 207 -13.66 -24.69 -2.67
N PRO A 208 -14.40 -24.95 -3.77
CA PRO A 208 -15.53 -25.85 -3.75
C PRO A 208 -15.13 -27.26 -3.25
N LEU A 209 -16.06 -27.93 -2.55
CA LEU A 209 -15.82 -29.26 -2.00
C LEU A 209 -15.41 -30.30 -3.08
N ALA A 210 -15.78 -30.05 -4.33
CA ALA A 210 -15.40 -30.90 -5.46
C ALA A 210 -13.88 -31.00 -5.72
N TYR A 211 -13.10 -30.12 -5.14
CA TYR A 211 -11.62 -30.19 -5.20
C TYR A 211 -11.02 -31.09 -4.10
N PHE A 212 -11.82 -31.62 -3.20
CA PHE A 212 -11.43 -32.53 -2.13
C PHE A 212 -12.11 -33.88 -2.31
N ASP A 213 -11.46 -34.95 -1.92
CA ASP A 213 -12.03 -36.29 -2.03
C ASP A 213 -13.29 -36.44 -1.16
N ASP A 214 -13.27 -35.85 0.03
CA ASP A 214 -14.40 -35.75 0.95
C ASP A 214 -14.24 -34.56 1.91
N LYS A 215 -15.21 -34.37 2.83
CA LYS A 215 -15.15 -33.33 3.84
C LYS A 215 -14.03 -33.53 4.86
N ASP A 216 -13.62 -34.76 5.09
CA ASP A 216 -12.57 -35.04 6.07
C ASP A 216 -11.20 -34.72 5.50
N THR A 217 -11.02 -34.77 4.18
CA THR A 217 -9.78 -34.34 3.49
C THR A 217 -9.52 -32.83 3.66
N VAL A 218 -10.54 -32.04 3.95
CA VAL A 218 -10.37 -30.58 4.23
C VAL A 218 -9.75 -30.35 5.62
N ARG A 219 -9.79 -31.34 6.50
CA ARG A 219 -9.28 -31.27 7.89
C ARG A 219 -7.79 -31.55 8.01
N TYR A 220 -7.17 -32.11 6.97
CA TYR A 220 -5.75 -32.46 6.92
C TYR A 220 -5.04 -31.69 5.81
#